data_a6644b3a7bd212f310704120063ed5a6
#
_entry.id   a6644b3a7bd212f310704120063ed5a6
#
_cell.length_a   1.000
_cell.length_b   1.000
_cell.length_c   1.000
_cell.angle_alpha   90.00
_cell.angle_beta   90.00
_cell.angle_gamma   90.00
#
_symmetry.space_group_name_H-M   'P 1'
#
loop_
_entity.id
_entity.type
_entity.pdbx_description
1 polymer ?
#
loop_
_entity_poly.entity_id
_entity_poly.type
_entity_poly.pdbx_seq_one_letter_code
_entity_poly.pdbx_strand_id
1 'polypeptide(L)'
;MSKHYKKYNKLYDSKYYNNLGSISYNAARIVLRDLYQIYPYTSLVDFGCGSASWLKAANEIIKKDKKLTGIDGDYSKNIHIFNDANFIYKNLEDEVNIEKHDLAISLETAEHLSPGRASSFVKDLCKASDVILFSAAVDGHGGTNHLNENNQSYWINHFKNNSYDPFIFLNRKKYWYHESFKKCPYYISGSFLYIKRDTYLYKRLDHLKVKDGELVDIIHPYILAWRKDENFGIKMNYRKFITSIKKFLKKKLNLK
;
A
#
# COMPACT_ATOMS: atom_id res chain seq x y z
N MET A 1 -17.64 0.63 19.65
CA MET A 1 -17.16 -0.04 18.39
C MET A 1 -18.09 0.35 17.26
N SER A 2 -17.61 1.10 16.26
CA SER A 2 -18.45 1.57 15.16
C SER A 2 -18.91 0.39 14.27
N LYS A 3 -20.10 0.55 13.64
CA LYS A 3 -20.65 -0.45 12.69
C LYS A 3 -19.71 -0.74 11.50
N HIS A 4 -18.79 0.15 11.19
CA HIS A 4 -17.74 -0.03 10.17
C HIS A 4 -16.79 -1.16 10.55
N TYR A 5 -16.37 -1.22 11.80
CA TYR A 5 -15.42 -2.20 12.33
C TYR A 5 -15.91 -3.66 12.23
N LYS A 6 -17.20 -3.92 12.51
CA LYS A 6 -17.79 -5.27 12.38
C LYS A 6 -17.84 -5.78 10.93
N LYS A 7 -17.78 -4.87 9.95
CA LYS A 7 -17.84 -5.23 8.52
C LYS A 7 -16.47 -5.73 8.00
N TYR A 8 -15.36 -5.19 8.50
CA TYR A 8 -14.01 -5.62 8.10
C TYR A 8 -13.71 -7.05 8.54
N ASN A 9 -14.02 -7.43 9.78
CA ASN A 9 -13.79 -8.79 10.31
C ASN A 9 -14.53 -9.90 9.54
N LYS A 10 -15.57 -9.57 8.78
CA LYS A 10 -16.36 -10.55 8.00
C LYS A 10 -15.88 -10.71 6.56
N LEU A 11 -15.10 -9.75 6.05
CA LEU A 11 -14.65 -9.70 4.65
C LEU A 11 -13.25 -10.29 4.44
N TYR A 12 -12.46 -10.36 5.49
CA TYR A 12 -11.09 -10.80 5.48
C TYR A 12 -10.90 -11.94 6.48
N ASP A 13 -11.12 -13.20 6.04
CA ASP A 13 -10.87 -14.36 6.88
C ASP A 13 -9.36 -14.71 6.92
N SER A 14 -8.97 -15.53 7.89
CA SER A 14 -7.58 -15.96 8.09
C SER A 14 -6.98 -16.67 6.86
N LYS A 15 -7.81 -17.37 6.08
CA LYS A 15 -7.38 -18.07 4.86
C LYS A 15 -7.05 -17.09 3.73
N TYR A 16 -7.83 -16.01 3.60
CA TYR A 16 -7.55 -14.93 2.65
C TYR A 16 -6.21 -14.26 2.98
N TYR A 17 -6.01 -13.89 4.25
CA TYR A 17 -4.76 -13.25 4.69
C TYR A 17 -3.54 -14.16 4.62
N ASN A 18 -3.66 -15.45 4.90
CA ASN A 18 -2.55 -16.39 4.78
C ASN A 18 -2.07 -16.54 3.33
N ASN A 19 -2.99 -16.59 2.36
CA ASN A 19 -2.64 -16.63 0.94
C ASN A 19 -2.05 -15.28 0.47
N LEU A 20 -2.68 -14.17 0.82
CA LEU A 20 -2.21 -12.84 0.45
C LEU A 20 -0.87 -12.52 1.12
N GLY A 21 -0.71 -12.91 2.40
CA GLY A 21 0.52 -12.71 3.16
C GLY A 21 1.72 -13.42 2.53
N SER A 22 1.56 -14.65 2.02
CA SER A 22 2.64 -15.37 1.33
C SER A 22 3.02 -14.73 0.00
N ILE A 23 2.03 -14.24 -0.77
CA ILE A 23 2.25 -13.54 -2.04
C ILE A 23 2.99 -12.23 -1.79
N SER A 24 2.49 -11.42 -0.85
CA SER A 24 3.10 -10.13 -0.48
C SER A 24 4.50 -10.31 0.09
N TYR A 25 4.73 -11.34 0.92
CA TYR A 25 6.05 -11.65 1.48
C TYR A 25 7.09 -11.96 0.40
N ASN A 26 6.75 -12.75 -0.63
CA ASN A 26 7.68 -13.06 -1.71
C ASN A 26 8.04 -11.81 -2.53
N ALA A 27 7.08 -10.93 -2.78
CA ALA A 27 7.32 -9.64 -3.43
C ALA A 27 8.18 -8.72 -2.53
N ALA A 28 7.85 -8.63 -1.25
CA ALA A 28 8.54 -7.81 -0.25
C ALA A 28 10.04 -8.14 -0.17
N ARG A 29 10.39 -9.44 -0.15
CA ARG A 29 11.79 -9.89 -0.11
C ARG A 29 12.62 -9.36 -1.29
N ILE A 30 12.03 -9.30 -2.47
CA ILE A 30 12.70 -8.78 -3.68
C ILE A 30 12.81 -7.25 -3.58
N VAL A 31 11.70 -6.59 -3.36
CA VAL A 31 11.60 -5.12 -3.36
C VAL A 31 12.48 -4.51 -2.26
N LEU A 32 12.35 -5.00 -1.04
CA LEU A 32 13.11 -4.48 0.10
C LEU A 32 14.60 -4.81 0.02
N ARG A 33 14.99 -5.97 -0.54
CA ARG A 33 16.39 -6.30 -0.77
C ARG A 33 17.01 -5.37 -1.80
N ASP A 34 16.34 -5.13 -2.93
CA ASP A 34 16.85 -4.22 -3.96
C ASP A 34 16.93 -2.79 -3.42
N LEU A 35 15.95 -2.36 -2.62
CA LEU A 35 16.00 -1.06 -1.94
C LEU A 35 17.15 -0.99 -0.94
N TYR A 36 17.37 -2.03 -0.13
CA TYR A 36 18.44 -2.08 0.88
C TYR A 36 19.85 -1.96 0.27
N GLN A 37 20.04 -2.46 -0.97
CA GLN A 37 21.32 -2.32 -1.67
C GLN A 37 21.65 -0.87 -2.03
N ILE A 38 20.66 -0.06 -2.34
CA ILE A 38 20.85 1.35 -2.70
C ILE A 38 20.65 2.29 -1.52
N TYR A 39 19.91 1.87 -0.52
CA TYR A 39 19.60 2.61 0.70
C TYR A 39 19.53 1.65 1.88
N PRO A 40 20.65 1.37 2.56
CA PRO A 40 20.64 0.62 3.83
C PRO A 40 19.86 1.38 4.90
N TYR A 41 18.89 0.73 5.51
CA TYR A 41 18.06 1.27 6.58
C TYR A 41 18.03 0.29 7.76
N THR A 42 17.85 0.80 8.98
CA THR A 42 17.77 0.02 10.22
C THR A 42 16.38 0.10 10.85
N SER A 43 15.64 1.16 10.55
CA SER A 43 14.28 1.35 11.04
C SER A 43 13.28 1.44 9.89
N LEU A 44 12.15 0.70 10.03
CA LEU A 44 11.06 0.68 9.06
C LEU A 44 9.72 0.75 9.76
N VAL A 45 8.83 1.62 9.24
CA VAL A 45 7.42 1.65 9.63
C VAL A 45 6.53 1.32 8.44
N ASP A 46 5.53 0.46 8.67
CA ASP A 46 4.55 0.00 7.68
C ASP A 46 3.15 0.50 8.04
N PHE A 47 2.63 1.43 7.23
CA PHE A 47 1.28 2.00 7.35
C PHE A 47 0.30 1.16 6.55
N GLY A 48 -0.55 0.41 7.24
CA GLY A 48 -1.43 -0.61 6.66
C GLY A 48 -0.72 -1.97 6.59
N CYS A 49 -0.07 -2.37 7.68
CA CYS A 49 0.82 -3.54 7.70
C CYS A 49 0.11 -4.89 7.48
N GLY A 50 -1.22 -4.94 7.61
CA GLY A 50 -2.04 -6.13 7.38
C GLY A 50 -1.50 -7.36 8.11
N SER A 51 -1.07 -8.36 7.35
CA SER A 51 -0.47 -9.60 7.88
C SER A 51 0.98 -9.46 8.37
N ALA A 52 1.56 -8.27 8.35
CA ALA A 52 2.97 -8.00 8.68
C ALA A 52 4.00 -8.69 7.75
N SER A 53 3.60 -9.01 6.52
CA SER A 53 4.46 -9.71 5.56
C SER A 53 5.66 -8.88 5.10
N TRP A 54 5.51 -7.57 4.98
CA TRP A 54 6.59 -6.65 4.66
C TRP A 54 7.56 -6.46 5.82
N LEU A 55 7.04 -6.39 7.05
CA LEU A 55 7.87 -6.35 8.28
C LEU A 55 8.68 -7.65 8.44
N LYS A 56 8.09 -8.81 8.15
CA LYS A 56 8.80 -10.09 8.14
C LYS A 56 9.97 -10.08 7.17
N ALA A 57 9.76 -9.61 5.94
CA ALA A 57 10.81 -9.51 4.93
C ALA A 57 11.91 -8.51 5.36
N ALA A 58 11.54 -7.37 5.94
CA ALA A 58 12.49 -6.39 6.48
C ALA A 58 13.33 -6.98 7.61
N ASN A 59 12.71 -7.77 8.52
CA ASN A 59 13.42 -8.45 9.60
C ASN A 59 14.53 -9.38 9.12
N GLU A 60 14.35 -10.04 7.99
CA GLU A 60 15.35 -10.92 7.39
C GLU A 60 16.48 -10.17 6.69
N ILE A 61 16.18 -8.97 6.16
CA ILE A 61 17.13 -8.17 5.38
C ILE A 61 18.03 -7.31 6.29
N ILE A 62 17.44 -6.66 7.29
CA ILE A 62 18.17 -5.81 8.24
C ILE A 62 19.00 -6.70 9.18
N LYS A 63 20.32 -6.46 9.23
CA LYS A 63 21.25 -7.34 9.95
C LYS A 63 21.35 -7.04 11.44
N LYS A 64 21.32 -5.77 11.85
CA LYS A 64 21.55 -5.32 13.24
C LYS A 64 20.65 -4.14 13.58
N ASP A 65 20.43 -3.96 14.88
CA ASP A 65 19.78 -2.77 15.48
C ASP A 65 18.46 -2.37 14.80
N LYS A 66 17.69 -3.39 14.42
CA LYS A 66 16.46 -3.19 13.68
C LYS A 66 15.32 -2.68 14.56
N LYS A 67 14.62 -1.67 14.05
CA LYS A 67 13.41 -1.14 14.64
C LYS A 67 12.29 -1.26 13.61
N LEU A 68 11.35 -2.16 13.85
CA LEU A 68 10.23 -2.44 12.98
C LEU A 68 8.93 -2.03 13.65
N THR A 69 8.12 -1.24 12.96
CA THR A 69 6.82 -0.77 13.47
C THR A 69 5.74 -1.05 12.43
N GLY A 70 4.66 -1.70 12.84
CA GLY A 70 3.45 -1.91 12.02
C GLY A 70 2.29 -1.08 12.54
N ILE A 71 1.57 -0.41 11.65
CA ILE A 71 0.38 0.38 11.99
C ILE A 71 -0.79 -0.14 11.16
N ASP A 72 -1.86 -0.56 11.83
CA ASP A 72 -3.09 -1.00 11.16
C ASP A 72 -4.27 -0.96 12.15
N GLY A 73 -5.48 -1.23 11.65
CA GLY A 73 -6.66 -1.37 12.50
C GLY A 73 -6.59 -2.57 13.45
N ASP A 74 -7.37 -2.55 14.52
CA ASP A 74 -7.44 -3.65 15.51
C ASP A 74 -7.73 -5.03 14.91
N TYR A 75 -8.35 -5.09 13.73
CA TYR A 75 -8.64 -6.34 13.03
C TYR A 75 -7.38 -7.12 12.65
N SER A 76 -6.25 -6.43 12.50
CA SER A 76 -4.97 -7.05 12.09
C SER A 76 -4.32 -7.90 13.19
N LYS A 77 -4.70 -7.73 14.44
CA LYS A 77 -4.11 -8.45 15.61
C LYS A 77 -4.03 -9.97 15.44
N ASN A 78 -5.02 -10.55 14.79
CA ASN A 78 -5.16 -12.01 14.68
C ASN A 78 -4.69 -12.57 13.33
N ILE A 79 -4.10 -11.73 12.47
CA ILE A 79 -3.71 -12.15 11.12
C ILE A 79 -2.21 -12.00 10.85
N HIS A 80 -1.44 -11.53 11.82
CA HIS A 80 0.00 -11.36 11.65
C HIS A 80 0.69 -12.71 11.46
N ILE A 81 1.54 -12.80 10.43
CA ILE A 81 2.45 -13.93 10.18
C ILE A 81 3.84 -13.66 10.75
N PHE A 82 4.03 -12.52 11.38
CA PHE A 82 5.26 -12.06 12.03
C PHE A 82 4.90 -11.18 13.21
N ASN A 83 5.46 -11.46 14.38
CA ASN A 83 5.10 -10.78 15.63
C ASN A 83 6.28 -10.07 16.33
N ASP A 84 7.48 -10.16 15.77
CA ASP A 84 8.68 -9.51 16.33
C ASP A 84 8.84 -8.08 15.78
N ALA A 85 7.79 -7.26 15.97
CA ALA A 85 7.73 -5.84 15.64
C ALA A 85 6.87 -5.10 16.67
N ASN A 86 7.02 -3.78 16.75
CA ASN A 86 6.12 -2.92 17.51
C ASN A 86 4.84 -2.68 16.71
N PHE A 87 3.67 -3.08 17.24
CA PHE A 87 2.38 -2.88 16.58
C PHE A 87 1.56 -1.79 17.25
N ILE A 88 1.15 -0.81 16.43
CA ILE A 88 0.27 0.30 16.82
C ILE A 88 -1.08 0.08 16.14
N TYR A 89 -2.10 -0.23 16.92
CA TYR A 89 -3.44 -0.48 16.41
C TYR A 89 -4.23 0.83 16.36
N LYS A 90 -4.39 1.35 15.14
CA LYS A 90 -5.04 2.63 14.90
C LYS A 90 -5.82 2.63 13.59
N ASN A 91 -6.94 3.32 13.55
CA ASN A 91 -7.66 3.59 12.32
C ASN A 91 -6.85 4.60 11.48
N LEU A 92 -6.47 4.23 10.26
CA LEU A 92 -5.69 5.09 9.36
C LEU A 92 -6.51 6.24 8.74
N GLU A 93 -7.84 6.26 8.94
CA GLU A 93 -8.66 7.47 8.69
C GLU A 93 -8.32 8.60 9.66
N ASP A 94 -7.76 8.29 10.84
CA ASP A 94 -7.31 9.27 11.81
C ASP A 94 -5.83 9.65 11.56
N GLU A 95 -5.43 10.85 11.99
CA GLU A 95 -4.05 11.30 11.90
C GLU A 95 -3.11 10.38 12.67
N VAL A 96 -2.01 9.99 12.03
CA VAL A 96 -0.95 9.14 12.63
C VAL A 96 0.28 9.98 12.88
N ASN A 97 0.66 10.11 14.15
CA ASN A 97 1.89 10.78 14.54
C ASN A 97 2.79 9.80 15.29
N ILE A 98 3.96 9.54 14.71
CA ILE A 98 4.98 8.62 15.26
C ILE A 98 6.36 9.23 15.11
N GLU A 99 7.32 8.68 15.83
CA GLU A 99 8.73 9.06 15.67
C GLU A 99 9.27 8.68 14.27
N LYS A 100 10.30 9.39 13.83
CA LYS A 100 10.92 9.12 12.53
C LYS A 100 11.56 7.74 12.46
N HIS A 101 11.43 7.13 11.28
CA HIS A 101 12.12 5.92 10.85
C HIS A 101 12.95 6.22 9.60
N ASP A 102 13.94 5.37 9.32
CA ASP A 102 14.73 5.51 8.08
C ASP A 102 13.85 5.32 6.84
N LEU A 103 12.92 4.36 6.89
CA LEU A 103 12.01 4.03 5.80
C LEU A 103 10.57 3.96 6.30
N ALA A 104 9.66 4.67 5.65
CA ALA A 104 8.23 4.42 5.77
C ALA A 104 7.73 3.68 4.52
N ILE A 105 6.83 2.73 4.72
CA ILE A 105 6.14 2.08 3.62
C ILE A 105 4.62 2.17 3.79
N SER A 106 3.90 2.27 2.68
CA SER A 106 2.46 2.10 2.61
C SER A 106 2.11 1.55 1.23
N LEU A 107 1.69 0.30 1.18
CA LEU A 107 1.55 -0.44 -0.07
C LEU A 107 0.16 -1.06 -0.15
N GLU A 108 -0.62 -0.66 -1.16
CA GLU A 108 -2.00 -1.12 -1.38
C GLU A 108 -2.88 -0.88 -0.14
N THR A 109 -2.80 0.34 0.40
CA THR A 109 -3.51 0.75 1.62
C THR A 109 -4.33 2.02 1.40
N ALA A 110 -3.76 3.03 0.73
CA ALA A 110 -4.34 4.36 0.62
C ALA A 110 -5.65 4.39 -0.18
N GLU A 111 -5.88 3.42 -1.07
CA GLU A 111 -7.12 3.23 -1.81
C GLU A 111 -8.30 2.82 -0.93
N HIS A 112 -8.04 2.30 0.26
CA HIS A 112 -9.08 1.93 1.24
C HIS A 112 -9.53 3.11 2.10
N LEU A 113 -8.76 4.19 2.11
CA LEU A 113 -9.07 5.41 2.85
C LEU A 113 -10.05 6.30 2.08
N SER A 114 -10.74 7.18 2.79
CA SER A 114 -11.62 8.15 2.16
C SER A 114 -10.83 9.15 1.29
N PRO A 115 -11.37 9.65 0.18
CA PRO A 115 -10.68 10.62 -0.66
C PRO A 115 -10.23 11.87 0.10
N GLY A 116 -11.02 12.30 1.11
CA GLY A 116 -10.68 13.46 1.96
C GLY A 116 -9.43 13.22 2.82
N ARG A 117 -9.07 11.96 3.08
CA ARG A 117 -7.90 11.57 3.87
C ARG A 117 -6.58 11.60 3.07
N ALA A 118 -6.63 11.52 1.75
CA ALA A 118 -5.45 11.35 0.91
C ALA A 118 -4.30 12.32 1.23
N SER A 119 -4.59 13.61 1.25
CA SER A 119 -3.56 14.65 1.50
C SER A 119 -2.96 14.54 2.90
N SER A 120 -3.78 14.35 3.94
CA SER A 120 -3.31 14.23 5.32
C SER A 120 -2.61 12.89 5.58
N PHE A 121 -3.00 11.80 4.91
CA PHE A 121 -2.32 10.51 4.99
C PHE A 121 -0.89 10.60 4.42
N VAL A 122 -0.73 11.21 3.24
CA VAL A 122 0.61 11.47 2.68
C VAL A 122 1.44 12.34 3.63
N LYS A 123 0.81 13.33 4.30
CA LYS A 123 1.49 14.17 5.30
C LYS A 123 1.98 13.37 6.50
N ASP A 124 1.22 12.37 6.97
CA ASP A 124 1.64 11.48 8.04
C ASP A 124 2.85 10.64 7.64
N LEU A 125 2.85 10.07 6.42
CA LEU A 125 4.00 9.37 5.87
C LEU A 125 5.25 10.27 5.80
N CYS A 126 5.09 11.52 5.34
CA CYS A 126 6.17 12.50 5.24
C CYS A 126 6.72 12.95 6.61
N LYS A 127 5.89 12.92 7.67
CA LYS A 127 6.36 13.14 9.04
C LYS A 127 7.16 11.93 9.56
N ALA A 128 6.77 10.72 9.17
CA ALA A 128 7.35 9.47 9.65
C ALA A 128 8.72 9.14 9.04
N SER A 129 9.02 9.60 7.81
CA SER A 129 10.30 9.32 7.16
C SER A 129 10.61 10.29 6.03
N ASP A 130 11.89 10.54 5.79
CA ASP A 130 12.36 11.28 4.62
C ASP A 130 12.47 10.39 3.36
N VAL A 131 12.26 9.06 3.50
CA VAL A 131 12.26 8.06 2.40
C VAL A 131 11.02 7.18 2.53
N ILE A 132 10.17 7.19 1.51
CA ILE A 132 8.86 6.52 1.56
C ILE A 132 8.70 5.62 0.35
N LEU A 133 8.44 4.34 0.56
CA LEU A 133 8.00 3.42 -0.49
C LEU A 133 6.47 3.35 -0.48
N PHE A 134 5.84 3.74 -1.59
CA PHE A 134 4.39 3.87 -1.66
C PHE A 134 3.82 3.26 -2.93
N SER A 135 2.69 2.59 -2.80
CA SER A 135 1.77 2.24 -3.89
C SER A 135 0.32 2.32 -3.43
N ALA A 136 -0.58 2.50 -4.37
CA ALA A 136 -2.02 2.40 -4.17
C ALA A 136 -2.68 1.87 -5.44
N ALA A 137 -3.85 1.24 -5.30
CA ALA A 137 -4.61 0.73 -6.43
C ALA A 137 -4.99 1.86 -7.39
N VAL A 138 -4.73 1.61 -8.67
CA VAL A 138 -5.04 2.56 -9.76
C VAL A 138 -6.52 2.56 -10.08
N ASP A 139 -6.99 3.65 -10.71
CA ASP A 139 -8.39 3.79 -11.12
C ASP A 139 -8.89 2.58 -11.92
N GLY A 140 -10.02 2.04 -11.51
CA GLY A 140 -10.63 0.84 -12.09
C GLY A 140 -9.89 -0.47 -11.79
N HIS A 141 -8.88 -0.51 -10.89
CA HIS A 141 -8.27 -1.77 -10.44
C HIS A 141 -9.36 -2.69 -9.89
N GLY A 142 -10.28 -2.15 -9.14
CA GLY A 142 -11.33 -2.90 -8.47
C GLY A 142 -10.77 -3.69 -7.28
N GLY A 143 -11.49 -3.66 -6.19
CA GLY A 143 -11.09 -4.35 -4.98
C GLY A 143 -12.16 -4.24 -3.90
N THR A 144 -11.99 -4.98 -2.83
CA THR A 144 -12.92 -4.95 -1.72
C THR A 144 -12.71 -3.66 -0.92
N ASN A 145 -13.73 -2.81 -0.87
CA ASN A 145 -13.73 -1.52 -0.17
C ASN A 145 -12.70 -0.50 -0.68
N HIS A 146 -12.33 -0.51 -1.94
CA HIS A 146 -11.59 0.60 -2.52
C HIS A 146 -12.53 1.83 -2.59
N LEU A 147 -12.15 2.89 -1.92
CA LEU A 147 -12.88 4.15 -1.82
C LEU A 147 -12.21 5.25 -2.64
N ASN A 148 -10.90 5.13 -2.88
CA ASN A 148 -10.04 6.16 -3.45
C ASN A 148 -9.00 5.56 -4.42
N GLU A 149 -9.46 4.86 -5.45
CA GLU A 149 -8.59 4.40 -6.53
C GLU A 149 -8.18 5.60 -7.38
N ASN A 150 -6.89 5.82 -7.53
CA ASN A 150 -6.34 6.91 -8.34
C ASN A 150 -5.04 6.48 -9.02
N ASN A 151 -4.75 7.11 -10.17
CA ASN A 151 -3.50 6.91 -10.87
C ASN A 151 -2.29 7.44 -10.07
N GLN A 152 -1.09 6.99 -10.44
CA GLN A 152 0.14 7.35 -9.75
C GLN A 152 0.38 8.86 -9.74
N SER A 153 0.02 9.57 -10.82
CA SER A 153 0.13 11.04 -10.92
C SER A 153 -0.63 11.78 -9.81
N TYR A 154 -1.79 11.27 -9.39
CA TYR A 154 -2.55 11.84 -8.26
C TYR A 154 -1.73 11.81 -6.96
N TRP A 155 -1.16 10.65 -6.62
CA TRP A 155 -0.36 10.49 -5.41
C TRP A 155 0.96 11.26 -5.49
N ILE A 156 1.61 11.29 -6.67
CA ILE A 156 2.81 12.08 -6.92
C ILE A 156 2.57 13.56 -6.58
N ASN A 157 1.42 14.12 -6.97
CA ASN A 157 1.09 15.50 -6.66
C ASN A 157 0.99 15.76 -5.14
N HIS A 158 0.38 14.83 -4.38
CA HIS A 158 0.33 14.93 -2.92
C HIS A 158 1.73 14.91 -2.29
N PHE A 159 2.62 14.03 -2.76
CA PHE A 159 4.00 13.95 -2.28
C PHE A 159 4.82 15.20 -2.69
N LYS A 160 4.70 15.68 -3.93
CA LYS A 160 5.37 16.91 -4.40
C LYS A 160 4.99 18.13 -3.57
N ASN A 161 3.73 18.23 -3.13
CA ASN A 161 3.24 19.31 -2.25
C ASN A 161 3.85 19.24 -0.83
N ASN A 162 4.44 18.11 -0.44
CA ASN A 162 5.18 17.94 0.81
C ASN A 162 6.71 17.94 0.61
N SER A 163 7.21 18.40 -0.55
CA SER A 163 8.64 18.46 -0.91
C SER A 163 9.30 17.09 -1.10
N TYR A 164 8.54 16.08 -1.59
CA TYR A 164 9.07 14.78 -2.01
C TYR A 164 8.90 14.61 -3.51
N ASP A 165 9.90 14.02 -4.15
CA ASP A 165 9.82 13.62 -5.55
C ASP A 165 9.85 12.10 -5.71
N PRO A 166 9.23 11.57 -6.79
CA PRO A 166 9.19 10.13 -7.07
C PRO A 166 10.48 9.65 -7.74
N PHE A 167 10.90 8.44 -7.37
CA PHE A 167 12.05 7.72 -7.93
C PHE A 167 11.65 6.31 -8.35
N ILE A 168 12.14 5.83 -9.48
CA ILE A 168 11.96 4.46 -9.96
C ILE A 168 13.25 3.68 -9.68
N PHE A 169 13.30 2.96 -8.55
CA PHE A 169 14.46 2.17 -8.14
C PHE A 169 14.36 0.70 -8.58
N LEU A 170 13.15 0.18 -8.72
CA LEU A 170 12.94 -1.20 -9.15
C LEU A 170 13.24 -1.35 -10.64
N ASN A 171 14.01 -2.36 -10.98
CA ASN A 171 14.19 -2.72 -12.37
C ASN A 171 12.89 -3.35 -12.93
N ARG A 172 11.94 -2.47 -13.32
CA ARG A 172 10.64 -2.88 -13.85
C ARG A 172 10.77 -3.85 -15.01
N LYS A 173 11.73 -3.62 -15.92
CA LYS A 173 11.98 -4.50 -17.09
C LYS A 173 12.35 -5.92 -16.65
N LYS A 174 13.20 -6.08 -15.63
CA LYS A 174 13.63 -7.37 -15.07
C LYS A 174 12.47 -8.11 -14.39
N TYR A 175 11.65 -7.39 -13.61
CA TYR A 175 10.65 -7.98 -12.74
C TYR A 175 9.23 -8.00 -13.31
N TRP A 176 9.00 -7.38 -14.48
CA TRP A 176 7.66 -7.19 -15.05
C TRP A 176 6.85 -8.49 -15.16
N TYR A 177 7.50 -9.58 -15.55
CA TYR A 177 6.88 -10.91 -15.66
C TYR A 177 7.44 -11.94 -14.69
N HIS A 178 8.12 -11.49 -13.64
CA HIS A 178 8.69 -12.39 -12.65
C HIS A 178 7.60 -13.08 -11.83
N GLU A 179 7.75 -14.39 -11.58
CA GLU A 179 6.73 -15.23 -10.91
C GLU A 179 6.26 -14.66 -9.56
N SER A 180 7.16 -14.05 -8.77
CA SER A 180 6.82 -13.44 -7.48
C SER A 180 5.83 -12.28 -7.60
N PHE A 181 5.68 -11.67 -8.79
CA PHE A 181 4.78 -10.54 -9.02
C PHE A 181 3.56 -10.91 -9.88
N LYS A 182 3.47 -12.14 -10.37
CA LYS A 182 2.36 -12.58 -11.22
C LYS A 182 0.99 -12.39 -10.58
N LYS A 183 0.90 -12.58 -9.25
CA LYS A 183 -0.33 -12.39 -8.46
C LYS A 183 -0.43 -11.02 -7.77
N CYS A 184 0.62 -10.22 -7.84
CA CYS A 184 0.70 -8.87 -7.23
C CYS A 184 1.47 -7.90 -8.12
N PRO A 185 1.08 -7.75 -9.42
CA PRO A 185 1.82 -6.95 -10.39
C PRO A 185 1.81 -5.44 -10.06
N TYR A 186 0.89 -5.01 -9.22
CA TYR A 186 0.79 -3.64 -8.73
C TYR A 186 2.04 -3.21 -7.96
N TYR A 187 2.73 -4.11 -7.25
CA TYR A 187 3.99 -3.77 -6.59
C TYR A 187 5.12 -3.41 -7.56
N ILE A 188 5.05 -3.84 -8.83
CA ILE A 188 6.04 -3.45 -9.86
C ILE A 188 5.60 -2.21 -10.63
N SER A 189 4.34 -2.15 -11.03
CA SER A 189 3.86 -1.04 -11.86
C SER A 189 3.53 0.22 -11.05
N GLY A 190 2.98 0.05 -9.84
CA GLY A 190 2.44 1.12 -9.02
C GLY A 190 3.38 1.70 -7.97
N SER A 191 4.48 0.99 -7.62
CA SER A 191 5.36 1.44 -6.54
C SER A 191 6.37 2.48 -7.00
N PHE A 192 6.48 3.55 -6.18
CA PHE A 192 7.52 4.57 -6.28
C PHE A 192 8.21 4.74 -4.94
N LEU A 193 9.50 5.08 -5.00
CA LEU A 193 10.23 5.57 -3.85
C LEU A 193 10.12 7.10 -3.85
N TYR A 194 9.54 7.67 -2.80
CA TYR A 194 9.48 9.12 -2.62
C TYR A 194 10.59 9.54 -1.67
N ILE A 195 11.41 10.49 -2.10
CA ILE A 195 12.54 10.99 -1.31
C ILE A 195 12.39 12.49 -1.13
N LYS A 196 12.55 12.93 0.11
CA LYS A 196 12.50 14.34 0.47
C LYS A 196 13.62 15.11 -0.22
N ARG A 197 13.26 16.25 -0.83
CA ARG A 197 14.20 17.15 -1.48
C ARG A 197 15.32 17.58 -0.52
N ASP A 198 16.45 17.94 -1.09
CA ASP A 198 17.63 18.47 -0.38
C ASP A 198 18.32 17.50 0.59
N THR A 199 17.90 16.23 0.66
CA THR A 199 18.62 15.20 1.39
C THR A 199 19.82 14.68 0.61
N TYR A 200 20.81 14.10 1.31
CA TYR A 200 21.95 13.44 0.67
C TYR A 200 21.50 12.33 -0.27
N LEU A 201 20.52 11.50 0.15
CA LEU A 201 19.98 10.41 -0.66
C LEU A 201 19.33 10.91 -1.94
N TYR A 202 18.58 12.01 -1.87
CA TYR A 202 17.95 12.65 -3.03
C TYR A 202 19.00 12.97 -4.12
N LYS A 203 20.11 13.59 -3.73
CA LYS A 203 21.19 13.94 -4.66
C LYS A 203 21.88 12.70 -5.22
N ARG A 204 22.15 11.72 -4.36
CA ARG A 204 22.84 10.47 -4.76
C ARG A 204 22.04 9.64 -5.76
N LEU A 205 20.73 9.61 -5.66
CA LEU A 205 19.84 8.83 -6.51
C LEU A 205 19.18 9.64 -7.64
N ASP A 206 19.66 10.85 -7.95
CA ASP A 206 19.06 11.74 -8.96
C ASP A 206 18.86 11.06 -10.33
N HIS A 207 19.74 10.13 -10.70
CA HIS A 207 19.62 9.35 -11.93
C HIS A 207 18.39 8.40 -11.97
N LEU A 208 17.75 8.12 -10.84
CA LEU A 208 16.53 7.33 -10.70
C LEU A 208 15.28 8.20 -10.56
N LYS A 209 15.43 9.52 -10.44
CA LYS A 209 14.32 10.45 -10.26
C LYS A 209 13.46 10.47 -11.52
N VAL A 210 12.16 10.42 -11.34
CA VAL A 210 11.18 10.60 -12.43
C VAL A 210 11.31 12.01 -12.98
N LYS A 211 11.57 12.12 -14.27
CA LYS A 211 11.73 13.41 -14.96
C LYS A 211 10.38 14.03 -15.30
N ASP A 212 10.35 15.34 -15.45
CA ASP A 212 9.13 16.02 -15.91
C ASP A 212 8.77 15.54 -17.33
N GLY A 213 7.48 15.24 -17.51
CA GLY A 213 6.97 14.67 -18.75
C GLY A 213 7.14 13.16 -18.91
N GLU A 214 7.80 12.48 -17.95
CA GLU A 214 7.91 11.01 -17.98
C GLU A 214 6.56 10.36 -17.68
N LEU A 215 6.24 9.28 -18.42
CA LEU A 215 5.01 8.53 -18.22
C LEU A 215 5.06 7.76 -16.87
N VAL A 216 4.20 8.14 -15.95
CA VAL A 216 4.12 7.56 -14.60
C VAL A 216 2.89 6.66 -14.41
N ASP A 217 1.78 6.98 -15.09
CA ASP A 217 0.52 6.24 -14.99
C ASP A 217 0.56 4.96 -15.83
N ILE A 218 1.37 4.01 -15.36
CA ILE A 218 1.59 2.72 -16.02
C ILE A 218 0.79 1.63 -15.30
N ILE A 219 -0.03 0.92 -16.06
CA ILE A 219 -0.83 -0.19 -15.55
C ILE A 219 -0.27 -1.51 -16.10
N HIS A 220 0.00 -2.46 -15.21
CA HIS A 220 0.52 -3.76 -15.61
C HIS A 220 -0.52 -4.53 -16.46
N PRO A 221 -0.12 -5.23 -17.55
CA PRO A 221 -1.05 -5.98 -18.41
C PRO A 221 -1.92 -6.99 -17.67
N TYR A 222 -1.44 -7.61 -16.60
CA TYR A 222 -2.25 -8.52 -15.78
C TYR A 222 -3.40 -7.81 -15.07
N ILE A 223 -3.20 -6.57 -14.58
CA ILE A 223 -4.28 -5.77 -14.00
C ILE A 223 -5.32 -5.45 -15.07
N LEU A 224 -4.88 -5.09 -16.29
CA LEU A 224 -5.78 -4.86 -17.41
C LEU A 224 -6.54 -6.13 -17.82
N ALA A 225 -5.89 -7.30 -17.78
CA ALA A 225 -6.53 -8.58 -18.06
C ALA A 225 -7.61 -8.91 -17.00
N TRP A 226 -7.33 -8.66 -15.72
CA TRP A 226 -8.34 -8.85 -14.66
C TRP A 226 -9.55 -7.95 -14.84
N ARG A 227 -9.36 -6.70 -15.31
CA ARG A 227 -10.47 -5.78 -15.64
C ARG A 227 -11.36 -6.28 -16.79
N LYS A 228 -10.75 -6.98 -17.75
CA LYS A 228 -11.43 -7.51 -18.94
C LYS A 228 -12.09 -8.88 -18.72
N ASP A 229 -11.79 -9.54 -17.60
CA ASP A 229 -12.46 -10.80 -17.27
C ASP A 229 -13.95 -10.51 -17.00
N GLU A 230 -14.80 -10.92 -17.95
CA GLU A 230 -16.26 -10.72 -17.88
C GLU A 230 -16.86 -11.35 -16.62
N ASN A 231 -16.33 -12.48 -16.18
CA ASN A 231 -16.74 -13.13 -14.93
C ASN A 231 -16.36 -12.29 -13.69
N PHE A 232 -15.22 -11.60 -13.72
CA PHE A 232 -14.80 -10.69 -12.66
C PHE A 232 -15.72 -9.46 -12.62
N GLY A 233 -16.00 -8.86 -13.79
CA GLY A 233 -16.91 -7.74 -13.94
C GLY A 233 -18.34 -8.06 -13.51
N ILE A 234 -18.87 -9.23 -13.91
CA ILE A 234 -20.20 -9.70 -13.52
C ILE A 234 -20.30 -9.94 -12.01
N LYS A 235 -19.33 -10.62 -11.39
CA LYS A 235 -19.31 -10.86 -9.94
C LYS A 235 -19.22 -9.55 -9.15
N MET A 236 -18.42 -8.59 -9.62
CA MET A 236 -18.28 -7.30 -8.96
C MET A 236 -19.51 -6.42 -9.14
N ASN A 237 -20.08 -6.37 -10.33
CA ASN A 237 -21.32 -5.64 -10.61
C ASN A 237 -22.50 -6.24 -9.85
N TYR A 238 -22.61 -7.56 -9.75
CA TYR A 238 -23.60 -8.24 -8.94
C TYR A 238 -23.47 -7.88 -7.45
N ARG A 239 -22.26 -7.88 -6.90
CA ARG A 239 -22.00 -7.45 -5.50
C ARG A 239 -22.37 -5.98 -5.27
N LYS A 240 -22.01 -5.08 -6.19
CA LYS A 240 -22.40 -3.66 -6.13
C LYS A 240 -23.92 -3.51 -6.21
N PHE A 241 -24.58 -4.23 -7.11
CA PHE A 241 -26.03 -4.26 -7.28
C PHE A 241 -26.74 -4.73 -6.00
N ILE A 242 -26.36 -5.86 -5.44
CA ILE A 242 -26.93 -6.37 -4.17
C ILE A 242 -26.68 -5.39 -3.02
N THR A 243 -25.51 -4.76 -2.95
CA THR A 243 -25.23 -3.75 -1.93
C THR A 243 -26.09 -2.52 -2.09
N SER A 244 -26.35 -2.08 -3.31
CA SER A 244 -27.24 -0.95 -3.62
C SER A 244 -28.69 -1.27 -3.28
N ILE A 245 -29.18 -2.47 -3.62
CA ILE A 245 -30.52 -2.93 -3.20
C ILE A 245 -30.64 -2.96 -1.67
N LYS A 246 -29.64 -3.51 -0.95
CA LYS A 246 -29.65 -3.53 0.51
C LYS A 246 -29.67 -2.13 1.12
N LYS A 247 -28.93 -1.19 0.55
CA LYS A 247 -28.94 0.22 0.97
C LYS A 247 -30.30 0.88 0.72
N PHE A 248 -30.88 0.63 -0.47
CA PHE A 248 -32.22 1.15 -0.85
C PHE A 248 -33.33 0.61 0.07
N LEU A 249 -33.37 -0.70 0.28
CA LEU A 249 -34.34 -1.34 1.16
C LEU A 249 -34.19 -0.85 2.60
N LYS A 250 -32.96 -0.70 3.09
CA LYS A 250 -32.69 -0.18 4.42
C LYS A 250 -33.19 1.26 4.58
N LYS A 251 -33.00 2.10 3.54
CA LYS A 251 -33.50 3.49 3.52
C LYS A 251 -35.02 3.56 3.47
N LYS A 252 -35.66 2.67 2.67
CA LYS A 252 -37.12 2.66 2.45
C LYS A 252 -37.90 2.03 3.61
N LEU A 253 -37.30 1.09 4.33
CA LEU A 253 -37.94 0.36 5.43
C LEU A 253 -37.59 0.89 6.82
N ASN A 254 -36.90 2.05 6.91
CA ASN A 254 -36.47 2.66 8.19
C ASN A 254 -35.84 1.65 9.17
N LEU A 255 -35.24 0.60 8.68
CA LEU A 255 -34.56 -0.39 9.50
C LEU A 255 -33.22 0.21 10.01
N LYS A 256 -33.17 0.46 11.34
CA LYS A 256 -31.95 0.89 12.05
C LYS A 256 -30.85 -0.17 12.03
#